data_6094b4fa35ff6bbc5206c4299fe21bab
#
_entry.id   6094b4fa35ff6bbc5206c4299fe21bab
#
_cell.length_a   1.000
_cell.length_b   1.000
_cell.length_c   1.000
_cell.angle_alpha   90.00
_cell.angle_beta   90.00
_cell.angle_gamma   90.00
#
_symmetry.space_group_name_H-M   'P 1'
#
loop_
_entity.id
_entity.type
_entity.pdbx_description
1 polymer ?
#
loop_
_entity_poly.entity_id
_entity_poly.type
_entity_poly.pdbx_seq_one_letter_code
_entity_poly.pdbx_strand_id
1 'polypeptide(L)'
;MHHQKKHGEKRKHLRINKRIPFKLKTDDFDIVAETINLSCIGACCQVNKSIPFMTSLKVAFALPDYDNEKEPKYVTCNGVVVRTEKGSSKANLGTTYNIAIYFNEIEKSEKEKIAYFIEKHTTIP
;
A
#
# COMPACT_ATOMS: atom_id res chain seq x y z
N MET A 1 -28.04 -17.16 0.29
CA MET A 1 -27.27 -16.88 0.41
C MET A 1 -26.32 -16.78 0.38
N HIS A 2 -26.26 -16.65 0.56
CA HIS A 2 -25.29 -16.38 0.65
C HIS A 2 -24.47 -16.20 1.01
N HIS A 3 -24.57 -16.17 1.22
CA HIS A 3 -23.76 -15.87 1.67
C HIS A 3 -22.90 -15.85 1.96
N GLN A 4 -23.28 -15.96 1.95
CA GLN A 4 -22.54 -15.81 2.39
C GLN A 4 -21.81 -15.58 2.47
N LYS A 5 -21.91 -15.35 2.54
CA LYS A 5 -21.02 -14.79 2.70
C LYS A 5 -20.60 -14.33 3.42
N LYS A 6 -20.74 -14.35 3.87
CA LYS A 6 -20.35 -13.58 4.70
C LYS A 6 -19.23 -13.65 5.50
N HIS A 7 -18.42 -14.43 5.74
CA HIS A 7 -17.39 -14.39 6.31
C HIS A 7 -16.42 -13.62 5.90
N GLY A 8 -16.06 -13.81 5.21
CA GLY A 8 -15.08 -12.90 4.79
C GLY A 8 -15.59 -11.55 4.69
N GLU A 9 -16.74 -11.37 5.01
CA GLU A 9 -17.28 -10.15 4.85
C GLU A 9 -16.95 -9.16 5.78
N LYS A 10 -16.33 -9.47 6.83
CA LYS A 10 -15.80 -8.50 7.70
C LYS A 10 -14.76 -7.69 7.01
N ARG A 11 -14.07 -8.30 6.05
CA ARG A 11 -13.05 -7.60 5.31
C ARG A 11 -13.40 -7.64 3.86
N LYS A 12 -13.92 -6.53 3.35
CA LYS A 12 -14.27 -6.44 1.97
C LYS A 12 -13.08 -6.43 1.05
N HIS A 13 -11.93 -5.97 1.54
CA HIS A 13 -10.74 -5.82 0.71
C HIS A 13 -9.63 -6.67 1.28
N LEU A 14 -9.14 -7.58 0.47
CA LEU A 14 -8.05 -8.46 0.88
C LEU A 14 -6.76 -7.67 0.99
N ARG A 15 -5.92 -8.09 1.91
CA ARG A 15 -4.62 -7.47 2.13
C ARG A 15 -3.54 -8.51 2.02
N ILE A 16 -2.36 -8.07 1.59
CA ILE A 16 -1.19 -8.94 1.62
C ILE A 16 -0.11 -8.25 2.42
N ASN A 17 0.69 -9.06 3.11
CA ASN A 17 1.82 -8.59 3.89
C ASN A 17 3.07 -8.84 3.07
N LYS A 18 3.40 -7.87 2.25
CA LYS A 18 4.57 -7.98 1.40
C LYS A 18 5.24 -6.63 1.35
N ARG A 19 6.57 -6.63 1.43
CA ARG A 19 7.33 -5.39 1.40
C ARG A 19 7.54 -4.95 -0.03
N ILE A 20 6.92 -3.84 -0.39
CA ILE A 20 7.00 -3.29 -1.74
C ILE A 20 7.43 -1.84 -1.59
N PRO A 21 8.47 -1.41 -2.29
CA PRO A 21 8.88 -0.01 -2.22
C PRO A 21 7.81 0.88 -2.84
N PHE A 22 7.42 1.90 -2.11
CA PHE A 22 6.47 2.91 -2.55
C PHE A 22 7.19 4.23 -2.65
N LYS A 23 6.93 4.96 -3.72
CA LYS A 23 7.39 6.33 -3.82
C LYS A 23 6.25 7.22 -3.37
N LEU A 24 6.52 8.07 -2.38
CA LEU A 24 5.55 8.99 -1.83
C LEU A 24 6.04 10.41 -2.07
N LYS A 25 5.18 11.20 -2.70
CA LYS A 25 5.58 12.55 -3.08
C LYS A 25 4.58 13.58 -2.62
N THR A 26 5.07 14.68 -2.08
CA THR A 26 4.28 15.87 -1.81
C THR A 26 5.00 17.04 -2.46
N ASP A 27 4.47 18.25 -2.30
CA ASP A 27 5.15 19.45 -2.79
C ASP A 27 6.46 19.68 -2.05
N ASP A 28 6.56 19.17 -0.82
CA ASP A 28 7.71 19.45 0.05
C ASP A 28 8.78 18.36 0.05
N PHE A 29 8.45 17.14 -0.32
CA PHE A 29 9.43 16.06 -0.25
C PHE A 29 9.07 14.87 -1.11
N ASP A 30 10.10 14.09 -1.41
CA ASP A 30 9.97 12.80 -2.06
C ASP A 30 10.63 11.79 -1.15
N ILE A 31 9.95 10.71 -0.81
CA ILE A 31 10.57 9.65 -0.02
C ILE A 31 10.20 8.30 -0.59
N VAL A 32 11.02 7.31 -0.28
CA VAL A 32 10.72 5.92 -0.59
C VAL A 32 10.35 5.26 0.73
N ALA A 33 9.17 4.69 0.76
CA ALA A 33 8.69 3.95 1.92
C ALA A 33 8.63 2.48 1.57
N GLU A 34 8.42 1.66 2.56
CA GLU A 34 8.26 0.23 2.33
C GLU A 34 6.93 -0.17 2.91
N THR A 35 6.11 -0.88 2.13
CA THR A 35 4.82 -1.29 2.63
C THR A 35 4.97 -2.40 3.65
N ILE A 36 4.04 -2.41 4.59
CA ILE A 36 3.86 -3.50 5.53
C ILE A 36 2.71 -4.36 5.03
N ASN A 37 1.66 -3.72 4.53
CA ASN A 37 0.59 -4.44 3.87
C ASN A 37 -0.05 -3.56 2.82
N LEU A 38 -0.74 -4.18 1.87
CA LEU A 38 -1.32 -3.51 0.72
C LEU A 38 -2.70 -4.09 0.44
N SER A 39 -3.66 -3.23 0.11
CA SER A 39 -4.96 -3.62 -0.40
C SER A 39 -5.36 -2.68 -1.53
N CYS A 40 -6.53 -2.89 -2.12
CA CYS A 40 -7.02 -2.04 -3.19
C CYS A 40 -7.40 -0.65 -2.74
N ILE A 41 -7.59 -0.44 -1.44
CA ILE A 41 -8.03 0.86 -0.94
C ILE A 41 -6.96 1.59 -0.17
N GLY A 42 -5.83 0.97 0.10
CA GLY A 42 -4.78 1.64 0.85
C GLY A 42 -3.64 0.73 1.23
N ALA A 43 -2.71 1.29 1.98
CA ALA A 43 -1.51 0.56 2.38
C ALA A 43 -1.02 1.09 3.72
N CYS A 44 -0.36 0.21 4.47
CA CYS A 44 0.41 0.64 5.63
C CYS A 44 1.88 0.61 5.22
N CYS A 45 2.59 1.66 5.54
CA CYS A 45 3.98 1.82 5.15
C CYS A 45 4.84 2.21 6.33
N GLN A 46 6.12 1.85 6.25
CA GLN A 46 7.09 2.30 7.23
C GLN A 46 7.94 3.38 6.57
N VAL A 47 8.09 4.49 7.26
CA VAL A 47 8.85 5.64 6.75
C VAL A 47 9.82 6.11 7.82
N ASN A 48 10.83 6.86 7.41
CA ASN A 48 11.83 7.39 8.34
C ASN A 48 11.58 8.85 8.69
N LYS A 49 10.40 9.35 8.35
CA LYS A 49 10.06 10.75 8.56
C LYS A 49 8.63 10.82 9.03
N SER A 50 8.36 11.66 10.00
CA SER A 50 7.00 11.86 10.46
C SER A 50 6.18 12.57 9.39
N ILE A 51 5.06 11.98 9.01
CA ILE A 51 4.17 12.57 8.03
C ILE A 51 2.84 12.83 8.71
N PRO A 52 2.41 14.10 8.77
CA PRO A 52 1.21 14.43 9.52
C PRO A 52 -0.05 13.78 8.97
N PHE A 53 -1.00 13.56 9.86
CA PHE A 53 -2.35 13.13 9.52
C PHE A 53 -2.94 14.07 8.46
N MET A 54 -3.64 13.52 7.49
CA MET A 54 -4.29 14.23 6.38
C MET A 54 -3.35 14.84 5.34
N THR A 55 -2.08 14.44 5.36
CA THR A 55 -1.18 14.85 4.28
C THR A 55 -1.57 14.14 2.99
N SER A 56 -1.69 14.90 1.91
CA SER A 56 -1.98 14.35 0.59
C SER A 56 -0.68 13.90 -0.08
N LEU A 57 -0.71 12.72 -0.67
CA LEU A 57 0.45 12.13 -1.27
C LEU A 57 0.16 11.66 -2.69
N LYS A 58 1.15 11.78 -3.56
CA LYS A 58 1.14 11.04 -4.81
C LYS A 58 1.88 9.74 -4.54
N VAL A 59 1.28 8.64 -4.94
CA VAL A 59 1.78 7.30 -4.63
C VAL A 59 2.10 6.58 -5.92
N ALA A 60 3.27 5.97 -5.99
CA ALA A 60 3.67 5.20 -7.16
C ALA A 60 4.43 3.97 -6.71
N PHE A 61 4.13 2.83 -7.31
CA PHE A 61 4.83 1.60 -6.99
C PHE A 61 4.73 0.62 -8.15
N ALA A 62 5.62 -0.35 -8.16
CA ALA A 62 5.65 -1.39 -9.18
C ALA A 62 5.27 -2.71 -8.54
N LEU A 63 4.38 -3.44 -9.19
CA LEU A 63 3.97 -4.76 -8.74
C LEU A 63 4.56 -5.80 -9.67
N PRO A 64 5.13 -6.88 -9.14
CA PRO A 64 5.57 -7.97 -10.00
C PRO A 64 4.40 -8.51 -10.79
N ASP A 65 4.64 -8.82 -12.06
CA ASP A 65 3.61 -9.43 -12.89
C ASP A 65 3.90 -10.91 -12.97
N TYR A 66 3.07 -11.73 -12.35
CA TYR A 66 3.30 -13.17 -12.32
C TYR A 66 3.18 -13.82 -13.69
N ASP A 67 2.54 -13.14 -14.63
CA ASP A 67 2.41 -13.64 -15.98
C ASP A 67 3.55 -13.16 -16.88
N ASN A 68 4.23 -12.09 -16.50
CA ASN A 68 5.34 -11.56 -17.25
C ASN A 68 6.35 -10.94 -16.31
N GLU A 69 7.28 -11.75 -15.84
CA GLU A 69 8.25 -11.33 -14.84
C GLU A 69 9.17 -10.20 -15.28
N LYS A 70 9.31 -10.02 -16.57
CA LYS A 70 10.21 -9.00 -17.08
C LYS A 70 9.60 -7.60 -17.07
N GLU A 71 8.29 -7.52 -16.98
CA GLU A 71 7.61 -6.25 -17.03
C GLU A 71 6.65 -6.07 -15.88
N PRO A 72 7.11 -5.45 -14.81
CA PRO A 72 6.22 -5.20 -13.68
C PRO A 72 5.11 -4.23 -14.10
N LYS A 73 4.01 -4.29 -13.40
CA LYS A 73 2.92 -3.35 -13.61
C LYS A 73 3.10 -2.18 -12.67
N TYR A 74 3.06 -0.99 -13.22
CA TYR A 74 3.20 0.21 -12.43
C TYR A 74 1.83 0.74 -12.04
N VAL A 75 1.72 1.17 -10.79
CA VAL A 75 0.48 1.71 -10.24
C VAL A 75 0.77 3.11 -9.73
N THR A 76 -0.10 4.04 -10.08
CA THR A 76 -0.03 5.40 -9.53
C THR A 76 -1.41 5.80 -9.05
N CYS A 77 -1.45 6.55 -7.97
CA CYS A 77 -2.71 7.07 -7.45
C CYS A 77 -2.41 8.19 -6.46
N ASN A 78 -3.46 8.80 -5.95
CA ASN A 78 -3.33 9.77 -4.88
C ASN A 78 -3.83 9.14 -3.60
N GLY A 79 -3.20 9.49 -2.50
CA GLY A 79 -3.58 9.01 -1.20
C GLY A 79 -3.55 10.08 -0.16
N VAL A 80 -4.08 9.77 0.99
CA VAL A 80 -4.06 10.68 2.13
C VAL A 80 -3.67 9.87 3.36
N VAL A 81 -2.84 10.46 4.21
CA VAL A 81 -2.40 9.81 5.45
C VAL A 81 -3.54 9.87 6.45
N VAL A 82 -4.01 8.70 6.86
CA VAL A 82 -5.13 8.61 7.79
C VAL A 82 -4.71 8.13 9.18
N ARG A 83 -3.46 7.75 9.36
CA ARG A 83 -2.94 7.38 10.66
C ARG A 83 -1.42 7.48 10.63
N THR A 84 -0.84 7.99 11.70
CA THR A 84 0.60 8.04 11.86
C THR A 84 0.93 7.59 13.26
N GLU A 85 1.84 6.63 13.39
CA GLU A 85 2.27 6.12 14.67
C GLU A 85 3.78 6.02 14.69
N LYS A 86 4.37 6.31 15.82
CA LYS A 86 5.80 6.14 15.98
C LYS A 86 6.10 4.65 16.00
N GLY A 87 7.02 4.22 15.17
CA GLY A 87 7.41 2.82 15.12
C GLY A 87 8.54 2.52 16.07
N SER A 88 9.13 1.35 15.89
CA SER A 88 10.26 0.93 16.70
C SER A 88 11.48 1.78 16.36
N SER A 89 12.28 2.09 17.38
CA SER A 89 13.57 2.71 17.17
C SER A 89 14.62 1.61 17.28
N LYS A 90 15.41 1.47 16.22
CA LYS A 90 16.54 0.53 16.26
C LYS A 90 17.80 1.34 16.30
N ALA A 91 18.80 0.83 17.02
CA ALA A 91 20.00 1.58 17.33
C ALA A 91 20.66 2.23 16.12
N ASN A 92 20.67 1.56 14.99
CA ASN A 92 21.37 2.07 13.82
C ASN A 92 20.46 2.66 12.75
N LEU A 93 19.16 2.65 12.95
CA LEU A 93 18.22 3.07 11.94
C LEU A 93 17.43 4.31 12.31
N GLY A 94 17.61 4.79 13.55
CA GLY A 94 16.87 5.94 14.02
C GLY A 94 15.40 5.62 14.23
N THR A 95 14.60 6.65 14.29
CA THR A 95 13.18 6.51 14.53
C THR A 95 12.45 6.25 13.22
N THR A 96 11.56 5.27 13.25
CA THR A 96 10.71 5.01 12.10
C THR A 96 9.26 5.33 12.49
N TYR A 97 8.43 5.48 11.49
CA TYR A 97 7.02 5.77 11.68
C TYR A 97 6.22 4.83 10.80
N ASN A 98 5.09 4.38 11.30
CA ASN A 98 4.16 3.59 10.51
C ASN A 98 3.01 4.48 10.15
N ILE A 99 2.72 4.58 8.86
CA ILE A 99 1.62 5.39 8.39
C ILE A 99 0.63 4.52 7.65
N ALA A 100 -0.63 4.88 7.75
CA ALA A 100 -1.68 4.24 6.96
C ALA A 100 -2.11 5.26 5.92
N ILE A 101 -2.13 4.83 4.66
CA ILE A 101 -2.49 5.66 3.54
C ILE A 101 -3.79 5.12 2.95
N TYR A 102 -4.78 5.99 2.80
CA TYR A 102 -6.01 5.67 2.11
C TYR A 102 -5.90 6.20 0.68
N PHE A 103 -6.16 5.36 -0.31
CA PHE A 103 -6.10 5.79 -1.71
C PHE A 103 -7.42 6.48 -2.03
N ASN A 104 -7.45 7.80 -1.81
CA ASN A 104 -8.68 8.57 -1.98
C ASN A 104 -8.99 8.91 -3.44
N GLU A 105 -8.00 8.83 -4.31
CA GLU A 105 -8.20 9.03 -5.74
C GLU A 105 -7.41 7.99 -6.48
N ILE A 106 -8.07 6.94 -6.91
CA ILE A 106 -7.42 5.87 -7.66
C ILE A 106 -8.37 5.43 -8.78
N GLU A 107 -7.85 5.35 -9.99
CA GLU A 107 -8.65 4.94 -11.11
C GLU A 107 -8.93 3.45 -11.08
N LYS A 108 -10.04 3.07 -11.68
CA LYS A 108 -10.46 1.68 -11.68
C LYS A 108 -9.39 0.77 -12.26
N SER A 109 -8.73 1.20 -13.33
CA SER A 109 -7.68 0.40 -13.95
C SER A 109 -6.53 0.14 -13.00
N GLU A 110 -6.20 1.12 -12.15
CA GLU A 110 -5.13 0.97 -11.18
C GLU A 110 -5.55 0.04 -10.05
N LYS A 111 -6.81 0.14 -9.61
CA LYS A 111 -7.32 -0.78 -8.60
C LYS A 111 -7.29 -2.21 -9.11
N GLU A 112 -7.59 -2.41 -10.38
CA GLU A 112 -7.61 -3.74 -10.96
C GLU A 112 -6.22 -4.37 -10.98
N LYS A 113 -5.19 -3.56 -11.19
CA LYS A 113 -3.82 -4.07 -11.12
C LYS A 113 -3.50 -4.58 -9.71
N ILE A 114 -3.91 -3.84 -8.71
CA ILE A 114 -3.67 -4.24 -7.32
C ILE A 114 -4.47 -5.50 -7.00
N ALA A 115 -5.74 -5.53 -7.40
CA ALA A 115 -6.59 -6.68 -7.13
C ALA A 115 -6.04 -7.95 -7.78
N TYR A 116 -5.56 -7.83 -9.02
CA TYR A 116 -5.00 -8.96 -9.73
C TYR A 116 -3.73 -9.46 -9.02
N PHE A 117 -2.88 -8.55 -8.60
CA PHE A 117 -1.67 -8.91 -7.89
C PHE A 117 -2.00 -9.65 -6.59
N ILE A 118 -2.96 -9.14 -5.82
CA ILE A 118 -3.34 -9.77 -4.57
C ILE A 118 -3.92 -11.16 -4.82
N GLU A 119 -4.77 -11.28 -5.83
CA GLU A 119 -5.37 -12.55 -6.17
C GLU A 119 -4.31 -13.58 -6.54
N LYS A 120 -3.36 -13.19 -7.39
CA LYS A 120 -2.30 -14.11 -7.80
C LYS A 120 -1.40 -14.46 -6.63
N HIS A 121 -1.09 -13.49 -5.79
CA HIS A 121 -0.23 -13.75 -4.64
C HIS A 121 -0.88 -14.73 -3.66
N THR A 122 -2.18 -14.63 -3.47
CA THR A 122 -2.85 -15.49 -2.50
C THR A 122 -3.17 -16.87 -3.05
N THR A 123 -3.18 -17.04 -4.37
CA THR A 123 -3.45 -18.37 -4.96
C THR A 123 -2.18 -19.15 -5.23
N ILE A 124 -1.02 -18.53 -5.15
CA ILE A 124 0.26 -19.24 -5.36
C ILE A 124 0.72 -19.81 -4.03
N PRO A 125 0.95 -21.11 -3.92
CA PRO A 125 1.36 -21.77 -2.67
C PRO A 125 2.69 -21.26 -2.14
#